data_c42f51cdeb834784769befff0a31d44f
#
_entry.id   c42f51cdeb834784769befff0a31d44f
#
_cell.length_a   1.000
_cell.length_b   1.000
_cell.length_c   1.000
_cell.angle_alpha   90.00
_cell.angle_beta   90.00
_cell.angle_gamma   90.00
#
_symmetry.space_group_name_H-M   'P 1'
#
loop_
_entity.id
_entity.type
_entity.pdbx_description
1 polymer ?
#
loop_
_entity_poly.entity_id
_entity_poly.type
_entity_poly.pdbx_seq_one_letter_code
_entity_poly.pdbx_strand_id
1 'polypeptide(L)'
;MAAPEDRPDRQSDLDPDAALFVPDGGSYLPTELARGPWTPKALHGGTVAALVARAVERCSPDGGQQLTRLTLELLRPVPMARLQVTAFLVRPGKKVQLVDAVVESGGVEIAWARALRIRVNPEEDRVVSSVSDHDAPPPPEEGITSPAAFEGYRAFHNQGMEIRFVRGRFDELGPSAAWFRLRCPVVAGEEPSPFQRAAAAGDFGNGVSAELDFRTHVFINPDLTVSLMRPPVGEWICLDARTRFGTPGIGVSASVLWDREGRIGRAMQSLLVEPIG
;
A
#
# COMPACT_ATOMS: atom_id res chain seq x y z
N MET A 1 29.93 -11.29 -23.76
CA MET A 1 29.01 -10.91 -22.67
C MET A 1 28.82 -9.41 -22.75
N ALA A 2 27.70 -8.96 -23.31
CA ALA A 2 27.37 -7.53 -23.33
C ALA A 2 26.80 -7.14 -21.95
N ALA A 3 27.28 -6.01 -21.45
CA ALA A 3 26.75 -5.43 -20.22
C ALA A 3 25.25 -5.10 -20.38
N PRO A 4 24.42 -5.22 -19.33
CA PRO A 4 23.03 -4.79 -19.42
C PRO A 4 22.99 -3.29 -19.70
N GLU A 5 22.32 -2.91 -20.78
CA GLU A 5 22.05 -1.51 -21.11
C GLU A 5 21.25 -0.88 -19.97
N ASP A 6 21.82 0.17 -19.41
CA ASP A 6 21.23 1.07 -18.42
C ASP A 6 20.00 1.73 -19.08
N ARG A 7 18.81 1.18 -18.82
CA ARG A 7 17.57 1.82 -19.27
C ARG A 7 17.35 3.07 -18.42
N PRO A 8 17.14 4.23 -19.06
CA PRO A 8 16.96 5.48 -18.33
C PRO A 8 15.82 5.35 -17.32
N ASP A 9 16.06 5.91 -16.15
CA ASP A 9 15.12 5.98 -15.02
C ASP A 9 13.79 6.57 -15.51
N ARG A 10 12.71 5.75 -15.55
CA ARG A 10 11.38 6.16 -16.04
C ARG A 10 10.71 7.24 -15.17
N GLN A 11 11.42 7.79 -14.20
CA GLN A 11 10.95 8.90 -13.37
C GLN A 11 10.81 10.21 -14.17
N SER A 12 11.49 10.32 -15.33
CA SER A 12 11.40 11.51 -16.19
C SER A 12 10.11 11.61 -17.03
N ASP A 13 9.27 10.57 -17.05
CA ASP A 13 8.11 10.51 -17.94
C ASP A 13 6.77 10.94 -17.28
N LEU A 14 6.77 11.21 -15.98
CA LEU A 14 5.57 11.73 -15.31
C LEU A 14 5.56 13.25 -15.34
N ASP A 15 4.37 13.81 -15.56
CA ASP A 15 4.09 15.22 -15.35
C ASP A 15 4.50 15.61 -13.91
N PRO A 16 5.27 16.69 -13.70
CA PRO A 16 5.64 17.15 -12.35
C PRO A 16 4.44 17.36 -11.42
N ASP A 17 3.26 17.65 -11.99
CA ASP A 17 2.01 17.82 -11.25
C ASP A 17 1.19 16.51 -11.11
N ALA A 18 1.73 15.39 -11.56
CA ALA A 18 1.05 14.10 -11.46
C ALA A 18 0.85 13.69 -9.99
N ALA A 19 -0.33 13.21 -9.65
CA ALA A 19 -0.68 12.68 -8.33
C ALA A 19 -1.68 11.53 -8.48
N LEU A 20 -1.87 10.73 -7.41
CA LEU A 20 -2.91 9.70 -7.41
C LEU A 20 -4.31 10.34 -7.37
N PHE A 21 -4.45 11.41 -6.59
CA PHE A 21 -5.72 12.13 -6.41
C PHE A 21 -5.53 13.63 -6.53
N VAL A 22 -6.51 14.29 -7.17
CA VAL A 22 -6.60 15.75 -7.25
C VAL A 22 -7.71 16.22 -6.31
N PRO A 23 -7.46 17.19 -5.41
CA PRO A 23 -8.49 17.77 -4.54
C PRO A 23 -9.58 18.46 -5.38
N ASP A 24 -10.85 18.29 -4.97
CA ASP A 24 -12.00 18.91 -5.65
C ASP A 24 -13.14 19.18 -4.67
N GLY A 25 -13.21 20.41 -4.15
CA GLY A 25 -14.32 20.87 -3.29
C GLY A 25 -14.55 20.05 -2.02
N GLY A 26 -13.48 19.60 -1.35
CA GLY A 26 -13.57 18.73 -0.16
C GLY A 26 -13.66 17.23 -0.50
N SER A 27 -13.65 16.89 -1.76
CA SER A 27 -13.59 15.52 -2.31
C SER A 27 -12.28 15.33 -3.09
N TYR A 28 -12.09 14.13 -3.66
CA TYR A 28 -10.90 13.75 -4.42
C TYR A 28 -11.30 13.13 -5.76
N LEU A 29 -10.68 13.57 -6.83
CA LEU A 29 -10.80 12.96 -8.16
C LEU A 29 -9.57 12.05 -8.37
N PRO A 30 -9.77 10.74 -8.59
CA PRO A 30 -8.67 9.85 -8.91
C PRO A 30 -8.14 10.11 -10.32
N THR A 31 -6.83 10.04 -10.48
CA THR A 31 -6.17 10.04 -11.79
C THR A 31 -5.97 8.61 -12.30
N GLU A 32 -5.52 8.47 -13.53
CA GLU A 32 -5.18 7.16 -14.10
C GLU A 32 -4.10 6.43 -13.29
N LEU A 33 -3.22 7.16 -12.60
CA LEU A 33 -2.17 6.59 -11.76
C LEU A 33 -2.71 5.87 -10.51
N ALA A 34 -3.98 6.05 -10.17
CA ALA A 34 -4.62 5.37 -9.05
C ALA A 34 -5.38 4.08 -9.45
N ARG A 35 -5.44 3.75 -10.75
CA ARG A 35 -6.15 2.55 -11.26
C ARG A 35 -5.58 1.24 -10.73
N GLY A 36 -6.46 0.28 -10.51
CA GLY A 36 -6.11 -1.10 -10.19
C GLY A 36 -5.78 -1.95 -11.42
N PRO A 37 -5.26 -3.17 -11.22
CA PRO A 37 -4.89 -4.07 -12.30
C PRO A 37 -6.08 -4.84 -12.89
N TRP A 38 -7.13 -5.09 -12.10
CA TRP A 38 -8.22 -5.99 -12.48
C TRP A 38 -9.20 -5.39 -13.48
N THR A 39 -9.39 -4.08 -13.43
CA THR A 39 -10.28 -3.35 -14.35
C THR A 39 -9.90 -1.88 -14.41
N PRO A 40 -9.96 -1.23 -15.59
CA PRO A 40 -9.67 0.20 -15.70
C PRO A 40 -10.73 1.09 -15.01
N LYS A 41 -11.84 0.51 -14.53
CA LYS A 41 -12.95 1.22 -13.88
C LYS A 41 -12.81 1.29 -12.35
N ALA A 42 -11.85 0.58 -11.76
CA ALA A 42 -11.66 0.52 -10.31
C ALA A 42 -10.25 0.98 -9.90
N LEU A 43 -10.16 1.50 -8.68
CA LEU A 43 -8.90 1.89 -8.04
C LEU A 43 -8.15 0.66 -7.52
N HIS A 44 -6.83 0.81 -7.38
CA HIS A 44 -5.99 -0.09 -6.60
C HIS A 44 -6.24 0.14 -5.11
N GLY A 45 -6.42 -0.91 -4.31
CA GLY A 45 -6.69 -0.79 -2.88
C GLY A 45 -5.61 -0.02 -2.12
N GLY A 46 -4.34 -0.13 -2.54
CA GLY A 46 -3.22 0.62 -1.95
C GLY A 46 -3.36 2.15 -2.10
N THR A 47 -3.93 2.63 -3.20
CA THR A 47 -4.19 4.06 -3.37
C THR A 47 -5.30 4.54 -2.44
N VAL A 48 -6.33 3.73 -2.25
CA VAL A 48 -7.42 3.98 -1.30
C VAL A 48 -6.89 3.97 0.13
N ALA A 49 -6.05 2.98 0.48
CA ALA A 49 -5.43 2.88 1.80
C ALA A 49 -4.56 4.10 2.13
N ALA A 50 -3.79 4.60 1.17
CA ALA A 50 -2.97 5.81 1.33
C ALA A 50 -3.82 7.07 1.52
N LEU A 51 -4.91 7.23 0.76
CA LEU A 51 -5.84 8.35 0.90
C LEU A 51 -6.56 8.33 2.26
N VAL A 52 -6.98 7.15 2.72
CA VAL A 52 -7.59 6.96 4.04
C VAL A 52 -6.58 7.23 5.15
N ALA A 53 -5.34 6.74 5.03
CA ALA A 53 -4.27 7.03 6.00
C ALA A 53 -4.07 8.54 6.17
N ARG A 54 -4.01 9.28 5.05
CA ARG A 54 -3.94 10.74 5.07
C ARG A 54 -5.11 11.38 5.83
N ALA A 55 -6.34 10.94 5.58
CA ALA A 55 -7.52 11.48 6.26
C ALA A 55 -7.47 11.21 7.76
N VAL A 56 -7.05 10.00 8.17
CA VAL A 56 -6.86 9.62 9.57
C VAL A 56 -5.77 10.47 10.24
N GLU A 57 -4.61 10.66 9.59
CA GLU A 57 -3.51 11.46 10.13
C GLU A 57 -3.91 12.92 10.37
N ARG A 58 -4.79 13.46 9.54
CA ARG A 58 -5.31 14.84 9.64
C ARG A 58 -6.51 14.99 10.58
N CYS A 59 -7.12 13.89 11.00
CA CYS A 59 -8.22 13.93 11.96
C CYS A 59 -7.69 14.24 13.35
N SER A 60 -8.02 15.41 13.90
CA SER A 60 -7.60 15.85 15.24
C SER A 60 -6.10 15.63 15.51
N PRO A 61 -5.19 16.37 14.87
CA PRO A 61 -3.75 16.11 14.89
C PRO A 61 -3.05 16.42 16.21
N ASP A 62 -3.75 16.46 17.31
CA ASP A 62 -3.23 16.95 18.59
C ASP A 62 -2.32 15.93 19.27
N GLY A 63 -1.12 16.29 19.52
CA GLY A 63 -0.38 15.85 20.67
C GLY A 63 0.43 14.56 20.57
N GLY A 64 1.14 14.34 19.45
CA GLY A 64 2.23 13.38 19.43
C GLY A 64 1.80 11.91 19.39
N GLN A 65 0.58 11.60 18.93
CA GLN A 65 0.20 10.25 18.59
C GLN A 65 0.58 9.94 17.15
N GLN A 66 1.15 8.76 16.97
CA GLN A 66 1.51 8.20 15.66
C GLN A 66 0.47 7.18 15.22
N LEU A 67 0.12 7.19 13.94
CA LEU A 67 -0.65 6.14 13.32
C LEU A 67 0.18 4.84 13.30
N THR A 68 -0.32 3.81 14.00
CA THR A 68 0.39 2.53 14.17
C THR A 68 -0.32 1.37 13.49
N ARG A 69 -1.63 1.46 13.30
CA ARG A 69 -2.39 0.45 12.56
C ARG A 69 -3.51 1.09 11.78
N LEU A 70 -3.70 0.62 10.56
CA LEU A 70 -4.87 0.87 9.71
C LEU A 70 -5.43 -0.47 9.28
N THR A 71 -6.71 -0.73 9.55
CA THR A 71 -7.49 -1.82 8.96
C THR A 71 -8.53 -1.18 8.05
N LEU A 72 -8.47 -1.54 6.77
CA LEU A 72 -9.34 -1.06 5.70
C LEU A 72 -10.20 -2.22 5.20
N GLU A 73 -11.51 -2.02 5.15
CA GLU A 73 -12.49 -2.91 4.54
C GLU A 73 -12.94 -2.32 3.21
N LEU A 74 -12.76 -3.05 2.14
CA LEU A 74 -13.23 -2.71 0.80
C LEU A 74 -14.61 -3.36 0.58
N LEU A 75 -15.67 -2.63 0.88
CA LEU A 75 -17.06 -3.12 0.85
C LEU A 75 -17.52 -3.45 -0.57
N ARG A 76 -16.87 -2.85 -1.56
CA ARG A 76 -17.07 -3.04 -3.00
C ARG A 76 -15.90 -2.48 -3.80
N PRO A 77 -15.76 -2.81 -5.11
CA PRO A 77 -14.76 -2.19 -5.97
C PRO A 77 -14.86 -0.66 -5.92
N VAL A 78 -13.77 0.02 -5.57
CA VAL A 78 -13.73 1.47 -5.45
C VAL A 78 -13.67 2.08 -6.86
N PRO A 79 -14.66 2.88 -7.29
CA PRO A 79 -14.74 3.34 -8.67
C PRO A 79 -13.72 4.44 -9.00
N MET A 80 -13.37 4.57 -10.29
CA MET A 80 -12.66 5.72 -10.86
C MET A 80 -13.59 6.93 -10.96
N ALA A 81 -14.12 7.38 -9.82
CA ALA A 81 -15.07 8.48 -9.69
C ALA A 81 -14.73 9.35 -8.48
N ARG A 82 -15.40 10.47 -8.32
CA ARG A 82 -15.24 11.35 -7.15
C ARG A 82 -15.41 10.57 -5.85
N LEU A 83 -14.45 10.73 -4.95
CA LEU A 83 -14.45 10.13 -3.61
C LEU A 83 -14.59 11.23 -2.56
N GLN A 84 -15.41 10.97 -1.57
CA GLN A 84 -15.43 11.71 -0.32
C GLN A 84 -14.83 10.84 0.78
N VAL A 85 -13.89 11.37 1.56
CA VAL A 85 -13.26 10.66 2.67
C VAL A 85 -13.48 11.45 3.94
N THR A 86 -14.18 10.86 4.89
CA THR A 86 -14.46 11.46 6.19
C THR A 86 -13.81 10.63 7.28
N ALA A 87 -12.98 11.25 8.11
CA ALA A 87 -12.38 10.61 9.28
C ALA A 87 -12.85 11.28 10.56
N PHE A 88 -13.11 10.49 11.61
CA PHE A 88 -13.61 10.98 12.88
C PHE A 88 -13.07 10.19 14.07
N LEU A 89 -12.83 10.91 15.17
CA LEU A 89 -12.29 10.34 16.40
C LEU A 89 -13.39 9.57 17.15
N VAL A 90 -13.30 8.25 17.20
CA VAL A 90 -14.26 7.36 17.88
C VAL A 90 -13.92 7.24 19.36
N ARG A 91 -12.64 7.08 19.67
CA ARG A 91 -12.16 6.97 21.05
C ARG A 91 -11.04 7.98 21.29
N PRO A 92 -11.33 9.08 21.98
CA PRO A 92 -10.30 10.02 22.42
C PRO A 92 -9.44 9.40 23.53
N GLY A 93 -8.21 9.83 23.63
CA GLY A 93 -7.29 9.38 24.69
C GLY A 93 -5.90 9.96 24.55
N LYS A 94 -5.24 10.18 25.70
CA LYS A 94 -3.87 10.75 25.72
C LYS A 94 -2.80 9.77 25.22
N LYS A 95 -2.99 8.46 25.44
CA LYS A 95 -2.01 7.42 25.09
C LYS A 95 -2.40 6.65 23.84
N VAL A 96 -3.70 6.39 23.68
CA VAL A 96 -4.24 5.57 22.59
C VAL A 96 -5.53 6.21 22.09
N GLN A 97 -5.65 6.33 20.77
CA GLN A 97 -6.84 6.85 20.10
C GLN A 97 -7.31 5.89 19.03
N LEU A 98 -8.64 5.82 18.82
CA LEU A 98 -9.24 5.16 17.65
C LEU A 98 -9.87 6.23 16.76
N VAL A 99 -9.58 6.12 15.48
CA VAL A 99 -10.15 6.97 14.42
C VAL A 99 -10.79 6.04 13.41
N ASP A 100 -12.04 6.29 13.06
CA ASP A 100 -12.69 5.64 11.94
C ASP A 100 -12.67 6.55 10.72
N ALA A 101 -12.69 5.95 9.55
CA ALA A 101 -12.82 6.65 8.29
C ALA A 101 -13.80 5.92 7.37
N VAL A 102 -14.58 6.71 6.62
CA VAL A 102 -15.52 6.23 5.62
C VAL A 102 -15.15 6.83 4.29
N VAL A 103 -15.18 6.01 3.25
CA VAL A 103 -15.01 6.45 1.85
C VAL A 103 -16.33 6.26 1.13
N GLU A 104 -16.82 7.34 0.51
CA GLU A 104 -18.07 7.36 -0.23
C GLU A 104 -17.84 7.77 -1.69
N SER A 105 -18.67 7.25 -2.57
CA SER A 105 -18.79 7.71 -3.96
C SER A 105 -20.26 7.78 -4.36
N GLY A 106 -20.70 8.93 -4.82
CA GLY A 106 -22.11 9.14 -5.19
C GLY A 106 -23.11 8.91 -4.05
N GLY A 107 -22.73 9.16 -2.79
CA GLY A 107 -23.57 8.94 -1.61
C GLY A 107 -23.65 7.46 -1.15
N VAL A 108 -22.78 6.60 -1.70
CA VAL A 108 -22.71 5.17 -1.31
C VAL A 108 -21.39 4.91 -0.61
N GLU A 109 -21.43 4.28 0.56
CA GLU A 109 -20.23 3.80 1.26
C GLU A 109 -19.57 2.68 0.46
N ILE A 110 -18.29 2.84 0.17
CA ILE A 110 -17.51 1.90 -0.66
C ILE A 110 -16.32 1.32 0.08
N ALA A 111 -15.84 1.99 1.11
CA ALA A 111 -14.83 1.46 2.00
C ALA A 111 -15.00 2.05 3.41
N TRP A 112 -14.55 1.30 4.39
CA TRP A 112 -14.54 1.69 5.78
C TRP A 112 -13.19 1.33 6.41
N ALA A 113 -12.71 2.15 7.35
CA ALA A 113 -11.45 1.86 8.00
C ALA A 113 -11.49 2.19 9.50
N ARG A 114 -10.73 1.41 10.27
CA ARG A 114 -10.40 1.70 11.67
C ARG A 114 -8.90 1.82 11.86
N ALA A 115 -8.50 2.94 12.40
CA ALA A 115 -7.11 3.28 12.67
C ALA A 115 -6.83 3.34 14.18
N LEU A 116 -5.63 2.90 14.56
CA LEU A 116 -5.10 3.01 15.91
C LEU A 116 -3.94 3.99 15.90
N ARG A 117 -4.01 5.01 16.75
CA ARG A 117 -2.91 5.93 17.01
C ARG A 117 -2.40 5.73 18.44
N ILE A 118 -1.09 5.68 18.61
CA ILE A 118 -0.42 5.49 19.91
C ILE A 118 0.54 6.66 20.13
N ARG A 119 0.57 7.16 21.37
CA ARG A 119 1.49 8.23 21.75
C ARG A 119 2.92 7.74 21.66
N VAL A 120 3.74 8.49 20.94
CA VAL A 120 5.19 8.33 20.94
C VAL A 120 5.77 8.94 22.23
N ASN A 121 6.72 8.26 22.86
CA ASN A 121 7.48 8.78 23.98
C ASN A 121 8.93 9.04 23.55
N PRO A 122 9.27 10.27 23.14
CA PRO A 122 10.61 10.58 22.63
C PRO A 122 11.73 10.43 23.66
N GLU A 123 11.39 10.45 24.96
CA GLU A 123 12.36 10.32 26.04
C GLU A 123 12.77 8.87 26.32
N GLU A 124 12.09 7.90 25.71
CA GLU A 124 12.34 6.47 25.94
C GLU A 124 13.19 5.88 24.83
N ASP A 125 14.44 6.26 24.80
CA ASP A 125 15.48 5.81 23.85
C ASP A 125 15.88 4.33 23.98
N ARG A 126 15.21 3.56 24.84
CA ARG A 126 15.69 2.27 25.32
C ARG A 126 14.91 1.04 24.85
N VAL A 127 13.97 1.16 23.94
CA VAL A 127 13.37 -0.04 23.34
C VAL A 127 14.30 -0.58 22.28
N VAL A 128 15.37 -1.21 22.72
CA VAL A 128 16.24 -1.95 21.83
C VAL A 128 15.52 -3.24 21.48
N SER A 129 15.16 -3.41 20.20
CA SER A 129 14.81 -4.73 19.70
C SER A 129 16.02 -5.62 19.84
N SER A 130 15.94 -6.64 20.70
CA SER A 130 16.99 -7.66 20.85
C SER A 130 17.00 -8.68 19.70
N VAL A 131 16.10 -8.55 18.75
CA VAL A 131 15.98 -9.42 17.59
C VAL A 131 16.80 -8.83 16.46
N SER A 132 17.90 -9.50 16.11
CA SER A 132 18.65 -9.15 14.91
C SER A 132 17.83 -9.51 13.67
N ASP A 133 17.75 -8.58 12.73
CA ASP A 133 17.10 -8.77 11.42
C ASP A 133 18.03 -9.58 10.49
N HIS A 134 18.28 -10.87 10.84
CA HIS A 134 19.11 -11.76 10.02
C HIS A 134 18.53 -12.04 8.63
N ASP A 135 17.23 -11.78 8.45
CA ASP A 135 16.48 -12.05 7.23
C ASP A 135 16.15 -10.77 6.44
N ALA A 136 16.90 -9.67 6.69
CA ALA A 136 16.68 -8.42 5.97
C ALA A 136 16.84 -8.63 4.45
N PRO A 137 15.91 -8.14 3.63
CA PRO A 137 16.02 -8.23 2.19
C PRO A 137 17.21 -7.41 1.68
N PRO A 138 17.84 -7.79 0.55
CA PRO A 138 18.84 -6.95 -0.12
C PRO A 138 18.28 -5.55 -0.41
N PRO A 139 19.15 -4.51 -0.52
CA PRO A 139 18.69 -3.14 -0.75
C PRO A 139 18.08 -2.95 -2.14
N PRO A 140 17.26 -1.91 -2.37
CA PRO A 140 16.55 -1.71 -3.64
C PRO A 140 17.47 -1.52 -4.86
N GLU A 141 18.72 -1.14 -4.67
CA GLU A 141 19.74 -1.01 -5.72
C GLU A 141 20.12 -2.35 -6.35
N GLU A 142 19.99 -3.44 -5.61
CA GLU A 142 20.22 -4.80 -6.11
C GLU A 142 18.98 -5.41 -6.77
N GLY A 143 17.84 -4.71 -6.66
CA GLY A 143 16.58 -5.16 -7.20
C GLY A 143 16.46 -4.95 -8.71
N ILE A 144 15.68 -5.82 -9.33
CA ILE A 144 15.36 -5.75 -10.77
C ILE A 144 13.92 -5.31 -10.98
N THR A 145 13.67 -4.58 -12.06
CA THR A 145 12.31 -4.35 -12.54
C THR A 145 11.83 -5.61 -13.27
N SER A 146 10.63 -6.09 -12.92
CA SER A 146 9.97 -7.18 -13.66
C SER A 146 8.85 -6.59 -14.51
N PRO A 147 8.60 -7.11 -15.73
CA PRO A 147 7.41 -6.73 -16.47
C PRO A 147 6.17 -6.94 -15.60
N ALA A 148 5.28 -5.95 -15.60
CA ALA A 148 4.02 -6.09 -14.89
C ALA A 148 3.16 -7.16 -15.55
N ALA A 149 2.47 -7.98 -14.75
CA ALA A 149 1.60 -9.05 -15.26
C ALA A 149 0.39 -8.49 -16.06
N PHE A 150 0.10 -7.20 -15.91
CA PHE A 150 -1.03 -6.51 -16.55
C PHE A 150 -0.48 -5.33 -17.35
N GLU A 151 -0.36 -5.50 -18.66
CA GLU A 151 -0.04 -4.43 -19.61
C GLU A 151 -1.32 -3.97 -20.31
N GLY A 152 -1.38 -2.72 -20.72
CA GLY A 152 -2.44 -2.21 -21.60
C GLY A 152 -3.02 -0.85 -21.24
N TYR A 153 -2.89 -0.38 -19.99
CA TYR A 153 -3.30 0.96 -19.59
C TYR A 153 -2.47 1.50 -18.43
N ARG A 154 -2.50 2.83 -18.26
CA ARG A 154 -1.84 3.49 -17.13
C ARG A 154 -2.53 3.10 -15.83
N ALA A 155 -1.76 2.61 -14.86
CA ALA A 155 -2.27 2.14 -13.59
C ALA A 155 -1.24 2.34 -12.47
N PHE A 156 -1.67 2.15 -11.22
CA PHE A 156 -0.82 2.34 -10.06
C PHE A 156 0.41 1.42 -10.07
N HIS A 157 0.22 0.15 -10.37
CA HIS A 157 1.28 -0.86 -10.35
C HIS A 157 2.36 -0.68 -11.41
N ASN A 158 2.08 0.02 -12.52
CA ASN A 158 3.04 0.17 -13.62
C ASN A 158 3.57 1.59 -13.80
N GLN A 159 2.87 2.61 -13.29
CA GLN A 159 3.30 4.01 -13.42
C GLN A 159 3.27 4.81 -12.12
N GLY A 160 2.30 4.59 -11.23
CA GLY A 160 2.21 5.28 -9.94
C GLY A 160 3.21 4.76 -8.90
N MET A 161 3.72 3.54 -9.09
CA MET A 161 4.63 2.86 -8.16
C MET A 161 5.87 2.34 -8.92
N GLU A 162 7.06 2.61 -8.39
CA GLU A 162 8.28 1.92 -8.78
C GLU A 162 8.41 0.64 -7.96
N ILE A 163 8.69 -0.49 -8.65
CA ILE A 163 8.78 -1.80 -8.02
C ILE A 163 10.10 -2.45 -8.43
N ARG A 164 10.90 -2.87 -7.44
CA ARG A 164 12.17 -3.57 -7.63
C ARG A 164 12.18 -4.88 -6.85
N PHE A 165 12.21 -5.99 -7.54
CA PHE A 165 12.27 -7.32 -6.93
C PHE A 165 13.70 -7.67 -6.54
N VAL A 166 13.90 -8.05 -5.27
CA VAL A 166 15.17 -8.61 -4.76
C VAL A 166 15.07 -10.11 -4.52
N ARG A 167 13.86 -10.67 -4.58
CA ARG A 167 13.57 -12.11 -4.61
C ARG A 167 12.22 -12.34 -5.29
N GLY A 168 12.13 -13.34 -6.18
CA GLY A 168 10.95 -13.60 -6.99
C GLY A 168 10.74 -12.55 -8.07
N ARG A 169 9.61 -12.63 -8.78
CA ARG A 169 9.23 -11.75 -9.90
C ARG A 169 7.71 -11.76 -10.05
N PHE A 170 7.14 -10.85 -10.85
CA PHE A 170 5.70 -10.89 -11.19
C PHE A 170 5.28 -12.12 -12.01
N ASP A 171 6.19 -12.66 -12.82
CA ASP A 171 5.98 -13.82 -13.67
C ASP A 171 6.37 -15.15 -13.00
N GLU A 172 6.76 -15.12 -11.74
CA GLU A 172 7.09 -16.29 -10.93
C GLU A 172 6.06 -16.47 -9.81
N LEU A 173 5.58 -17.71 -9.62
CA LEU A 173 4.67 -18.04 -8.53
C LEU A 173 5.45 -18.30 -7.23
N GLY A 174 4.89 -17.86 -6.11
CA GLY A 174 5.41 -18.11 -4.79
C GLY A 174 5.87 -16.87 -4.03
N PRO A 175 6.58 -17.07 -2.91
CA PRO A 175 7.02 -15.97 -2.04
C PRO A 175 7.99 -15.03 -2.76
N SER A 176 7.85 -13.73 -2.51
CA SER A 176 8.72 -12.71 -3.09
C SER A 176 9.13 -11.65 -2.08
N ALA A 177 10.20 -10.92 -2.39
CA ALA A 177 10.55 -9.68 -1.73
C ALA A 177 10.75 -8.59 -2.78
N ALA A 178 10.01 -7.50 -2.65
CA ALA A 178 10.08 -6.38 -3.57
C ALA A 178 10.04 -5.04 -2.82
N TRP A 179 10.81 -4.09 -3.32
CA TRP A 179 10.84 -2.71 -2.86
C TRP A 179 9.87 -1.86 -3.68
N PHE A 180 9.16 -0.98 -3.00
CA PHE A 180 8.15 -0.09 -3.54
C PHE A 180 8.47 1.35 -3.22
N ARG A 181 8.39 2.23 -4.21
CA ARG A 181 8.53 3.67 -4.06
C ARG A 181 7.42 4.37 -4.86
N LEU A 182 6.67 5.26 -4.19
CA LEU A 182 5.70 6.12 -4.88
C LEU A 182 6.44 7.01 -5.88
N ARG A 183 5.93 7.11 -7.11
CA ARG A 183 6.47 7.98 -8.16
C ARG A 183 5.81 9.35 -8.19
N CYS A 184 4.70 9.50 -7.47
CA CYS A 184 3.95 10.74 -7.38
C CYS A 184 3.29 10.86 -5.99
N PRO A 185 2.89 12.08 -5.58
CA PRO A 185 2.12 12.31 -4.38
C PRO A 185 0.81 11.51 -4.33
N VAL A 186 0.35 11.18 -3.13
CA VAL A 186 -0.99 10.62 -2.92
C VAL A 186 -2.05 11.66 -3.29
N VAL A 187 -1.88 12.90 -2.82
CA VAL A 187 -2.75 14.04 -3.16
C VAL A 187 -1.89 15.14 -3.76
N ALA A 188 -2.35 15.72 -4.85
CA ALA A 188 -1.65 16.79 -5.57
C ALA A 188 -1.25 17.93 -4.61
N GLY A 189 0.02 18.36 -4.70
CA GLY A 189 0.58 19.43 -3.87
C GLY A 189 0.94 19.03 -2.44
N GLU A 190 0.94 17.74 -2.10
CA GLU A 190 1.25 17.25 -0.76
C GLU A 190 2.37 16.20 -0.77
N GLU A 191 3.27 16.26 0.19
CA GLU A 191 4.26 15.20 0.40
C GLU A 191 3.61 14.01 1.12
N PRO A 192 3.73 12.77 0.62
CA PRO A 192 3.20 11.59 1.29
C PRO A 192 3.88 11.36 2.64
N SER A 193 3.11 11.08 3.67
CA SER A 193 3.65 10.70 4.97
C SER A 193 4.31 9.30 4.90
N PRO A 194 5.17 8.96 5.87
CA PRO A 194 5.72 7.62 5.98
C PRO A 194 4.65 6.52 6.04
N PHE A 195 3.53 6.75 6.75
CA PHE A 195 2.45 5.77 6.82
C PHE A 195 1.68 5.64 5.50
N GLN A 196 1.46 6.74 4.78
CA GLN A 196 0.83 6.71 3.45
C GLN A 196 1.65 5.86 2.47
N ARG A 197 3.00 5.97 2.49
CA ARG A 197 3.89 5.13 1.67
C ARG A 197 3.75 3.65 2.02
N ALA A 198 3.74 3.31 3.31
CA ALA A 198 3.56 1.93 3.77
C ALA A 198 2.17 1.37 3.44
N ALA A 199 1.11 2.18 3.56
CA ALA A 199 -0.25 1.78 3.21
C ALA A 199 -0.41 1.54 1.70
N ALA A 200 0.19 2.43 0.88
CA ALA A 200 0.21 2.29 -0.58
C ALA A 200 0.91 1.00 -1.04
N ALA A 201 2.06 0.68 -0.43
CA ALA A 201 2.83 -0.52 -0.74
C ALA A 201 2.16 -1.79 -0.18
N GLY A 202 1.56 -1.72 1.01
CA GLY A 202 1.02 -2.88 1.74
C GLY A 202 -0.01 -3.71 0.98
N ASP A 203 -0.71 -3.09 0.04
CA ASP A 203 -1.74 -3.76 -0.77
C ASP A 203 -1.17 -4.61 -1.93
N PHE A 204 0.13 -4.55 -2.18
CA PHE A 204 0.76 -5.36 -3.23
C PHE A 204 1.06 -6.80 -2.80
N GLY A 205 0.88 -7.16 -1.52
CA GLY A 205 1.28 -8.43 -0.97
C GLY A 205 0.84 -9.64 -1.80
N ASN A 206 -0.45 -9.76 -2.09
CA ASN A 206 -1.00 -10.85 -2.89
C ASN A 206 -0.53 -10.81 -4.36
N GLY A 207 -0.35 -9.62 -4.92
CA GLY A 207 0.05 -9.43 -6.32
C GLY A 207 1.48 -9.86 -6.59
N VAL A 208 2.40 -9.64 -5.62
CA VAL A 208 3.82 -9.97 -5.81
C VAL A 208 4.18 -11.37 -5.31
N SER A 209 3.32 -12.01 -4.50
CA SER A 209 3.56 -13.36 -3.97
C SER A 209 2.48 -14.37 -4.36
N ALA A 210 1.94 -14.23 -5.57
CA ALA A 210 0.88 -15.08 -6.08
C ALA A 210 1.31 -16.56 -6.10
N GLU A 211 0.43 -17.46 -5.65
CA GLU A 211 0.61 -18.93 -5.77
C GLU A 211 -0.25 -19.52 -6.90
N LEU A 212 -1.14 -18.71 -7.51
CA LEU A 212 -1.98 -19.08 -8.64
C LEU A 212 -1.73 -18.11 -9.80
N ASP A 213 -1.86 -18.63 -11.02
CA ASP A 213 -1.68 -17.84 -12.22
C ASP A 213 -2.86 -16.87 -12.41
N PHE A 214 -2.58 -15.58 -12.58
CA PHE A 214 -3.54 -14.53 -12.88
C PHE A 214 -4.37 -14.76 -14.16
N ARG A 215 -3.90 -15.63 -15.06
CA ARG A 215 -4.62 -16.02 -16.28
C ARG A 215 -5.71 -17.04 -16.02
N THR A 216 -5.68 -17.71 -14.89
CA THR A 216 -6.62 -18.79 -14.54
C THR A 216 -7.47 -18.50 -13.33
N HIS A 217 -7.00 -17.60 -12.45
CA HIS A 217 -7.70 -17.27 -11.20
C HIS A 217 -7.70 -15.76 -10.95
N VAL A 218 -8.79 -15.31 -10.37
CA VAL A 218 -8.92 -14.00 -9.73
C VAL A 218 -8.72 -14.21 -8.23
N PHE A 219 -7.90 -13.39 -7.61
CA PHE A 219 -7.76 -13.34 -6.16
C PHE A 219 -7.74 -11.90 -5.68
N ILE A 220 -8.84 -11.50 -5.06
CA ILE A 220 -9.15 -10.13 -4.66
C ILE A 220 -9.13 -10.06 -3.14
N ASN A 221 -8.49 -9.01 -2.60
CA ASN A 221 -8.55 -8.73 -1.18
C ASN A 221 -9.72 -7.80 -0.84
N PRO A 222 -10.68 -8.25 -0.02
CA PRO A 222 -11.73 -7.39 0.52
C PRO A 222 -11.23 -6.52 1.69
N ASP A 223 -10.03 -6.78 2.22
CA ASP A 223 -9.44 -6.04 3.34
C ASP A 223 -7.95 -5.78 3.15
N LEU A 224 -7.44 -4.86 3.94
CA LEU A 224 -6.01 -4.64 4.15
C LEU A 224 -5.78 -4.18 5.59
N THR A 225 -4.92 -4.88 6.32
CA THR A 225 -4.41 -4.40 7.61
C THR A 225 -2.91 -4.09 7.50
N VAL A 226 -2.52 -2.86 7.83
CA VAL A 226 -1.12 -2.43 7.96
C VAL A 226 -0.85 -2.07 9.42
N SER A 227 0.17 -2.67 10.02
CA SER A 227 0.61 -2.37 11.39
C SER A 227 2.09 -2.03 11.40
N LEU A 228 2.44 -0.86 11.93
CA LEU A 228 3.80 -0.37 12.04
C LEU A 228 4.24 -0.22 13.49
N MET A 229 5.46 -0.63 13.81
CA MET A 229 6.08 -0.42 15.12
C MET A 229 6.91 0.87 15.17
N ARG A 230 7.27 1.43 14.02
CA ARG A 230 7.91 2.74 13.86
C ARG A 230 7.56 3.34 12.50
N PRO A 231 7.69 4.66 12.30
CA PRO A 231 7.58 5.26 10.97
C PRO A 231 8.66 4.72 10.05
N PRO A 232 8.33 4.45 8.78
CA PRO A 232 9.33 4.23 7.75
C PRO A 232 10.28 5.42 7.57
N VAL A 233 11.56 5.12 7.35
CA VAL A 233 12.58 6.12 6.99
C VAL A 233 12.82 6.07 5.49
N GLY A 234 12.82 7.25 4.85
CA GLY A 234 13.00 7.38 3.41
C GLY A 234 11.73 7.01 2.61
N GLU A 235 11.90 6.78 1.32
CA GLU A 235 10.79 6.58 0.37
C GLU A 235 10.50 5.11 0.05
N TRP A 236 11.47 4.23 0.28
CA TRP A 236 11.40 2.83 -0.08
C TRP A 236 10.78 1.97 1.03
N ILE A 237 9.78 1.18 0.67
CA ILE A 237 9.14 0.18 1.52
C ILE A 237 9.33 -1.19 0.85
N CYS A 238 9.93 -2.15 1.55
CA CYS A 238 9.99 -3.52 1.06
C CYS A 238 8.88 -4.36 1.68
N LEU A 239 8.26 -5.18 0.85
CA LEU A 239 7.38 -6.26 1.26
C LEU A 239 8.13 -7.59 1.06
N ASP A 240 8.39 -8.31 2.12
CA ASP A 240 8.70 -9.75 2.09
C ASP A 240 7.38 -10.48 2.25
N ALA A 241 6.78 -10.90 1.13
CA ALA A 241 5.41 -11.33 1.03
C ALA A 241 5.28 -12.84 0.78
N ARG A 242 4.23 -13.42 1.38
CA ARG A 242 3.81 -14.80 1.16
C ARG A 242 2.30 -14.90 1.11
N THR A 243 1.79 -15.50 0.04
CA THR A 243 0.38 -15.87 -0.08
C THR A 243 0.22 -17.35 0.21
N ARG A 244 -0.91 -17.73 0.81
CA ARG A 244 -1.30 -19.11 1.09
C ARG A 244 -2.79 -19.29 0.84
N PHE A 245 -3.13 -20.39 0.20
CA PHE A 245 -4.49 -20.82 0.01
C PHE A 245 -4.76 -22.05 0.88
N GLY A 246 -5.89 -22.08 1.54
CA GLY A 246 -6.32 -23.17 2.42
C GLY A 246 -7.60 -23.82 1.92
N THR A 247 -8.73 -23.42 2.46
CA THR A 247 -10.04 -23.86 1.99
C THR A 247 -10.29 -23.33 0.57
N PRO A 248 -10.94 -24.11 -0.33
CA PRO A 248 -11.31 -23.63 -1.65
C PRO A 248 -12.02 -22.26 -1.59
N GLY A 249 -11.53 -21.31 -2.39
CA GLY A 249 -12.05 -19.95 -2.44
C GLY A 249 -11.47 -18.98 -1.39
N ILE A 250 -10.60 -19.43 -0.47
CA ILE A 250 -10.06 -18.59 0.61
C ILE A 250 -8.53 -18.63 0.61
N GLY A 251 -7.93 -17.45 0.72
CA GLY A 251 -6.48 -17.27 0.90
C GLY A 251 -6.13 -16.17 1.88
N VAL A 252 -4.86 -16.10 2.22
CA VAL A 252 -4.27 -15.01 3.03
C VAL A 252 -2.93 -14.64 2.42
N SER A 253 -2.71 -13.34 2.24
CA SER A 253 -1.39 -12.79 1.98
C SER A 253 -0.87 -12.09 3.22
N ALA A 254 0.38 -12.40 3.60
CA ALA A 254 1.06 -11.79 4.74
C ALA A 254 2.43 -11.29 4.32
N SER A 255 2.73 -10.03 4.66
CA SER A 255 4.00 -9.39 4.33
C SER A 255 4.69 -8.87 5.59
N VAL A 256 5.99 -9.08 5.69
CA VAL A 256 6.86 -8.33 6.59
C VAL A 256 7.27 -7.06 5.87
N LEU A 257 7.10 -5.92 6.53
CA LEU A 257 7.44 -4.62 5.98
C LEU A 257 8.81 -4.16 6.48
N TRP A 258 9.60 -3.62 5.56
CA TRP A 258 10.95 -3.13 5.81
C TRP A 258 11.14 -1.75 5.17
N ASP A 259 12.02 -0.97 5.76
CA ASP A 259 12.70 0.14 5.10
C ASP A 259 14.21 -0.14 5.08
N ARG A 260 15.02 0.83 4.65
CA ARG A 260 16.49 0.67 4.57
C ARG A 260 17.17 0.50 5.92
N GLU A 261 16.50 0.87 7.01
CA GLU A 261 17.02 0.77 8.38
C GLU A 261 16.60 -0.51 9.11
N GLY A 262 15.74 -1.34 8.47
CA GLY A 262 15.30 -2.61 9.04
C GLY A 262 13.79 -2.80 9.02
N ARG A 263 13.31 -3.72 9.83
CA ARG A 263 11.88 -4.05 9.92
C ARG A 263 11.07 -2.89 10.49
N ILE A 264 9.92 -2.61 9.85
CA ILE A 264 8.99 -1.55 10.28
C ILE A 264 7.62 -2.08 10.70
N GLY A 265 7.22 -3.28 10.26
CA GLY A 265 5.89 -3.79 10.59
C GLY A 265 5.43 -4.96 9.74
N ARG A 266 4.12 -5.05 9.55
CA ARG A 266 3.45 -6.10 8.76
C ARG A 266 2.26 -5.55 7.99
N ALA A 267 1.94 -6.22 6.87
CA ALA A 267 0.67 -6.08 6.17
C ALA A 267 0.01 -7.45 5.99
N MET A 268 -1.33 -7.47 6.02
CA MET A 268 -2.13 -8.69 5.83
C MET A 268 -3.36 -8.38 4.98
N GLN A 269 -3.75 -9.35 4.16
CA GLN A 269 -4.93 -9.32 3.29
C GLN A 269 -5.63 -10.70 3.35
N SER A 270 -6.94 -10.72 3.54
CA SER A 270 -7.77 -11.88 3.24
C SER A 270 -8.02 -11.94 1.73
N LEU A 271 -8.16 -13.11 1.15
CA LEU A 271 -8.34 -13.26 -0.29
C LEU A 271 -9.58 -14.08 -0.62
N LEU A 272 -10.43 -13.53 -1.48
CA LEU A 272 -11.43 -14.28 -2.24
C LEU A 272 -10.75 -14.81 -3.50
N VAL A 273 -10.85 -16.11 -3.73
CA VAL A 273 -10.19 -16.80 -4.85
C VAL A 273 -11.23 -17.50 -5.71
N GLU A 274 -11.28 -17.15 -6.99
CA GLU A 274 -12.21 -17.74 -7.95
C GLU A 274 -11.50 -18.05 -9.27
N PRO A 275 -11.86 -19.17 -9.96
CA PRO A 275 -11.37 -19.41 -11.31
C PRO A 275 -11.98 -18.35 -12.25
N ILE A 276 -11.21 -17.96 -13.27
CA ILE A 276 -11.70 -17.14 -14.37
C ILE A 276 -12.53 -18.06 -15.26
N GLY A 277 -13.83 -17.79 -15.37
CA GLY A 277 -14.77 -18.54 -16.19
C GLY A 277 -14.55 -18.38 -17.70
#